data_2c96d1b987cb1439b04dad7963798f3b
#
_entry.id   2c96d1b987cb1439b04dad7963798f3b
#
_cell.length_a   1.000
_cell.length_b   1.000
_cell.length_c   1.000
_cell.angle_alpha   90.00
_cell.angle_beta   90.00
_cell.angle_gamma   90.00
#
_symmetry.space_group_name_H-M   'P 1'
#
loop_
_entity.id
_entity.type
_entity.pdbx_description
1 polymer ?
#
loop_
_entity_poly.entity_id
_entity_poly.type
_entity_poly.pdbx_seq_one_letter_code
_entity_poly.pdbx_strand_id
1 'polypeptide(L)'
;MQLCDVFLELGEDRFSQLIRTISMGKLKTYQLYERFKTRSHLAKLNVETLRKAAPRLWARLKDHNDDYATDLAQAVLVSHLDMIIDVLNFLGIPHEDGFFAKDLDAKPFLTEGWESRVFTRFQGKYPDALLLFYINHLAWELMGSEKFFAPAA
;
A
#
# COMPACT_ATOMS: atom_id res chain seq x y z
N MET A 1 15.95 -3.19 -1.72
CA MET A 1 14.79 -2.27 -1.91
C MET A 1 14.23 -1.91 -0.55
N GLN A 2 13.94 -0.63 -0.33
CA GLN A 2 13.27 -0.15 0.86
C GLN A 2 11.78 0.08 0.55
N LEU A 3 10.97 0.27 1.58
CA LEU A 3 9.53 0.50 1.38
C LEU A 3 9.26 1.77 0.56
N CYS A 4 10.06 2.83 0.76
CA CYS A 4 9.91 4.04 -0.05
C CYS A 4 10.09 3.76 -1.54
N ASP A 5 10.93 2.77 -1.92
CA ASP A 5 11.13 2.41 -3.32
C ASP A 5 9.86 1.82 -3.95
N VAL A 6 9.03 1.13 -3.16
CA VAL A 6 7.74 0.61 -3.64
C VAL A 6 6.86 1.77 -4.13
N PHE A 7 6.79 2.84 -3.33
CA PHE A 7 6.05 4.02 -3.76
C PHE A 7 6.68 4.71 -4.96
N LEU A 8 8.01 4.87 -4.95
CA LEU A 8 8.72 5.56 -6.02
C LEU A 8 8.57 4.85 -7.37
N GLU A 9 8.63 3.52 -7.36
CA GLU A 9 8.47 2.71 -8.58
C GLU A 9 7.05 2.78 -9.15
N LEU A 10 6.04 3.07 -8.34
CA LEU A 10 4.68 3.32 -8.83
C LEU A 10 4.61 4.52 -9.75
N GLY A 11 5.45 5.53 -9.52
CA GLY A 11 5.40 6.79 -10.21
C GLY A 11 4.52 7.82 -9.52
N GLU A 12 4.76 9.08 -9.81
CA GLU A 12 4.10 10.20 -9.13
C GLU A 12 2.59 10.20 -9.34
N ASP A 13 2.11 9.88 -10.55
CA ASP A 13 0.68 9.89 -10.86
C ASP A 13 -0.06 8.81 -10.07
N ARG A 14 0.44 7.59 -10.05
CA ARG A 14 -0.16 6.50 -9.28
C ARG A 14 -0.09 6.77 -7.78
N PHE A 15 1.01 7.33 -7.32
CA PHE A 15 1.14 7.76 -5.93
C PHE A 15 0.05 8.75 -5.54
N SER A 16 -0.19 9.78 -6.38
CA SER A 16 -1.26 10.75 -6.16
C SER A 16 -2.63 10.09 -6.08
N GLN A 17 -2.88 9.11 -6.95
CA GLN A 17 -4.14 8.35 -6.91
C GLN A 17 -4.30 7.61 -5.58
N LEU A 18 -3.23 6.96 -5.10
CA LEU A 18 -3.24 6.27 -3.79
C LEU A 18 -3.57 7.21 -2.65
N ILE A 19 -2.91 8.37 -2.62
CA ILE A 19 -3.10 9.34 -1.54
C ILE A 19 -4.56 9.80 -1.46
N ARG A 20 -5.22 9.96 -2.61
CA ARG A 20 -6.63 10.35 -2.65
C ARG A 20 -7.57 9.30 -2.06
N THR A 21 -7.16 8.03 -2.04
CA THR A 21 -7.99 6.94 -1.56
C THR A 21 -7.90 6.72 -0.05
N ILE A 22 -7.04 7.45 0.65
CA ILE A 22 -6.88 7.31 2.09
C ILE A 22 -8.17 7.75 2.80
N SER A 23 -8.67 6.88 3.68
CA SER A 23 -9.90 7.13 4.43
C SER A 23 -9.57 7.70 5.81
N MET A 24 -9.98 8.95 6.06
CA MET A 24 -9.79 9.59 7.36
C MET A 24 -10.53 8.83 8.46
N GLY A 25 -11.73 8.31 8.15
CA GLY A 25 -12.49 7.52 9.11
C GLY A 25 -11.75 6.26 9.54
N LYS A 26 -11.13 5.55 8.59
CA LYS A 26 -10.32 4.37 8.90
C LYS A 26 -9.06 4.72 9.69
N LEU A 27 -8.41 5.82 9.37
CA LEU A 27 -7.26 6.29 10.15
C LEU A 27 -7.63 6.52 11.61
N LYS A 28 -8.80 7.10 11.86
CA LYS A 28 -9.30 7.31 13.23
C LYS A 28 -9.61 5.98 13.91
N THR A 29 -10.29 5.08 13.21
CA THR A 29 -10.66 3.77 13.75
C THR A 29 -9.43 2.98 14.21
N TYR A 30 -8.34 3.02 13.45
CA TYR A 30 -7.11 2.29 13.73
C TYR A 30 -6.07 3.12 14.46
N GLN A 31 -6.45 4.30 14.97
CA GLN A 31 -5.60 5.19 15.78
C GLN A 31 -4.33 5.65 15.06
N LEU A 32 -4.43 5.84 13.75
CA LEU A 32 -3.32 6.30 12.92
C LEU A 32 -3.44 7.77 12.50
N TYR A 33 -4.60 8.40 12.76
CA TYR A 33 -4.90 9.75 12.29
C TYR A 33 -3.88 10.78 12.78
N GLU A 34 -3.66 10.84 14.09
CA GLU A 34 -2.78 11.84 14.69
C GLU A 34 -1.32 11.63 14.27
N ARG A 35 -0.88 10.37 14.25
CA ARG A 35 0.48 10.05 13.84
C ARG A 35 0.72 10.41 12.37
N PHE A 36 -0.22 10.06 11.49
CA PHE A 36 -0.11 10.38 10.07
C PHE A 36 -0.10 11.90 9.86
N LYS A 37 -1.00 12.61 10.52
CA LYS A 37 -1.07 14.08 10.45
C LYS A 37 0.25 14.73 10.87
N THR A 38 0.80 14.29 12.00
CA THR A 38 2.05 14.82 12.54
C THR A 38 3.23 14.49 11.63
N ARG A 39 3.34 13.22 11.20
CA ARG A 39 4.43 12.78 10.35
C ARG A 39 4.43 13.49 8.99
N SER A 40 3.26 13.74 8.45
CA SER A 40 3.10 14.41 7.16
C SER A 40 3.14 15.95 7.27
N HIS A 41 3.21 16.49 8.51
CA HIS A 41 3.18 17.93 8.78
C HIS A 41 1.93 18.60 8.20
N LEU A 42 0.79 17.91 8.26
CA LEU A 42 -0.48 18.45 7.80
C LEU A 42 -1.31 18.89 9.01
N ALA A 43 -1.63 20.17 9.07
CA ALA A 43 -2.45 20.72 10.15
C ALA A 43 -3.88 20.20 10.09
N LYS A 44 -4.35 19.87 8.89
CA LYS A 44 -5.72 19.41 8.63
C LYS A 44 -5.67 18.25 7.65
N LEU A 45 -6.35 17.15 7.97
CA LEU A 45 -6.47 16.00 7.09
C LEU A 45 -7.89 15.89 6.56
N ASN A 46 -8.05 16.10 5.26
CA ASN A 46 -9.24 15.75 4.50
C ASN A 46 -8.78 15.46 3.07
N VAL A 47 -9.70 15.01 2.22
CA VAL A 47 -9.38 14.62 0.84
C VAL A 47 -8.74 15.77 0.07
N GLU A 48 -9.26 16.99 0.22
CA GLU A 48 -8.72 18.16 -0.47
C GLU A 48 -7.30 18.48 -0.02
N THR A 49 -7.04 18.41 1.29
CA THR A 49 -5.70 18.65 1.85
C THR A 49 -4.71 17.62 1.31
N LEU A 50 -5.07 16.35 1.31
CA LEU A 50 -4.21 15.27 0.78
C LEU A 50 -3.94 15.45 -0.71
N ARG A 51 -4.97 15.79 -1.48
CA ARG A 51 -4.84 16.01 -2.91
C ARG A 51 -3.83 17.11 -3.22
N LYS A 52 -3.91 18.22 -2.49
CA LYS A 52 -2.98 19.36 -2.66
C LYS A 52 -1.58 19.03 -2.17
N ALA A 53 -1.47 18.19 -1.14
CA ALA A 53 -0.19 17.84 -0.54
C ALA A 53 0.56 16.75 -1.30
N ALA A 54 -0.07 16.01 -2.20
CA ALA A 54 0.51 14.85 -2.86
C ALA A 54 1.90 15.12 -3.48
N PRO A 55 2.15 16.23 -4.19
CA PRO A 55 3.49 16.49 -4.73
C PRO A 55 4.56 16.67 -3.65
N ARG A 56 4.20 17.30 -2.52
CA ARG A 56 5.11 17.48 -1.39
C ARG A 56 5.40 16.15 -0.69
N LEU A 57 4.38 15.31 -0.53
CA LEU A 57 4.54 13.99 0.05
C LEU A 57 5.43 13.11 -0.82
N TRP A 58 5.27 13.20 -2.14
CA TRP A 58 6.12 12.52 -3.11
C TRP A 58 7.59 12.95 -2.97
N ALA A 59 7.82 14.26 -2.89
CA ALA A 59 9.18 14.79 -2.75
C ALA A 59 9.86 14.26 -1.49
N ARG A 60 9.12 14.09 -0.39
CA ARG A 60 9.67 13.50 0.84
C ARG A 60 10.08 12.05 0.70
N LEU A 61 9.36 11.28 -0.11
CA LEU A 61 9.74 9.88 -0.39
C LEU A 61 11.08 9.80 -1.10
N LYS A 62 11.37 10.75 -1.98
CA LYS A 62 12.63 10.78 -2.74
C LYS A 62 13.86 10.94 -1.84
N ASP A 63 13.68 11.41 -0.62
CA ASP A 63 14.75 11.51 0.37
C ASP A 63 15.05 10.16 1.04
N HIS A 64 14.44 9.07 0.57
CA HIS A 64 14.58 7.70 1.08
C HIS A 64 14.28 7.59 2.58
N ASN A 65 13.22 8.28 3.01
CA ASN A 65 12.75 8.23 4.39
C ASN A 65 11.79 7.05 4.56
N ASP A 66 12.32 5.91 4.96
CA ASP A 66 11.54 4.67 5.07
C ASP A 66 10.52 4.72 6.22
N ASP A 67 10.82 5.41 7.31
CA ASP A 67 9.84 5.61 8.40
C ASP A 67 8.60 6.36 7.90
N TYR A 68 8.82 7.36 7.07
CA TYR A 68 7.73 8.11 6.45
C TYR A 68 6.92 7.22 5.50
N ALA A 69 7.61 6.42 4.69
CA ALA A 69 6.97 5.46 3.80
C ALA A 69 6.14 4.44 4.58
N THR A 70 6.63 3.98 5.73
CA THR A 70 5.89 3.06 6.61
C THR A 70 4.57 3.67 7.06
N ASP A 71 4.57 4.92 7.48
CA ASP A 71 3.34 5.59 7.92
C ASP A 71 2.36 5.78 6.76
N LEU A 72 2.85 6.13 5.56
CA LEU A 72 2.01 6.21 4.37
C LEU A 72 1.43 4.84 4.00
N ALA A 73 2.25 3.79 4.05
CA ALA A 73 1.79 2.44 3.74
C ALA A 73 0.69 2.01 4.70
N GLN A 74 0.86 2.23 6.00
CA GLN A 74 -0.17 1.90 6.99
C GLN A 74 -1.47 2.65 6.72
N ALA A 75 -1.39 3.93 6.36
CA ALA A 75 -2.56 4.72 6.04
C ALA A 75 -3.32 4.15 4.83
N VAL A 76 -2.61 3.76 3.79
CA VAL A 76 -3.21 3.14 2.60
C VAL A 76 -3.82 1.79 2.95
N LEU A 77 -3.08 0.94 3.65
CA LEU A 77 -3.51 -0.43 3.95
C LEU A 77 -4.80 -0.45 4.80
N VAL A 78 -4.85 0.32 5.89
CA VAL A 78 -6.06 0.34 6.74
C VAL A 78 -7.24 0.96 6.03
N SER A 79 -7.02 1.80 5.02
CA SER A 79 -8.08 2.38 4.21
C SER A 79 -8.72 1.38 3.26
N HIS A 80 -8.05 0.26 2.97
CA HIS A 80 -8.46 -0.71 1.95
C HIS A 80 -8.45 -2.15 2.45
N LEU A 81 -8.89 -2.37 3.69
CA LEU A 81 -8.93 -3.70 4.26
C LEU A 81 -9.82 -4.67 3.47
N ASP A 82 -10.88 -4.18 2.84
CA ASP A 82 -11.75 -5.02 1.99
C ASP A 82 -10.95 -5.64 0.84
N MET A 83 -10.13 -4.83 0.16
CA MET A 83 -9.27 -5.33 -0.91
C MET A 83 -8.24 -6.32 -0.37
N ILE A 84 -7.63 -5.99 0.77
CA ILE A 84 -6.62 -6.86 1.40
C ILE A 84 -7.22 -8.23 1.70
N ILE A 85 -8.42 -8.26 2.29
CA ILE A 85 -9.13 -9.50 2.60
C ILE A 85 -9.38 -10.32 1.33
N ASP A 86 -9.86 -9.67 0.26
CA ASP A 86 -10.09 -10.34 -1.02
C ASP A 86 -8.82 -10.97 -1.56
N VAL A 87 -7.71 -10.23 -1.55
CA VAL A 87 -6.43 -10.70 -2.07
C VAL A 87 -5.89 -11.86 -1.23
N LEU A 88 -5.91 -11.72 0.10
CA LEU A 88 -5.42 -12.77 0.99
C LEU A 88 -6.24 -14.05 0.87
N ASN A 89 -7.55 -13.93 0.75
CA ASN A 89 -8.43 -15.08 0.53
C ASN A 89 -8.14 -15.76 -0.80
N PHE A 90 -7.93 -14.98 -1.86
CA PHE A 90 -7.59 -15.52 -3.17
C PHE A 90 -6.27 -16.29 -3.14
N LEU A 91 -5.28 -15.78 -2.41
CA LEU A 91 -3.98 -16.44 -2.26
C LEU A 91 -4.00 -17.59 -1.25
N GLY A 92 -5.05 -17.72 -0.46
CA GLY A 92 -5.15 -18.73 0.59
C GLY A 92 -4.34 -18.42 1.84
N ILE A 93 -3.89 -17.18 2.00
CA ILE A 93 -3.09 -16.77 3.16
C ILE A 93 -3.99 -16.65 4.39
N PRO A 94 -3.67 -17.33 5.50
CA PRO A 94 -4.42 -17.18 6.75
C PRO A 94 -4.33 -15.77 7.29
N HIS A 95 -5.48 -15.19 7.65
CA HIS A 95 -5.52 -13.84 8.22
C HIS A 95 -6.72 -13.68 9.14
N GLU A 96 -6.69 -12.64 9.96
CA GLU A 96 -7.81 -12.20 10.77
C GLU A 96 -8.14 -10.77 10.36
N ASP A 97 -9.26 -10.60 9.67
CA ASP A 97 -9.76 -9.31 9.17
C ASP A 97 -8.71 -8.53 8.33
N GLY A 98 -7.89 -9.25 7.56
CA GLY A 98 -6.86 -8.67 6.72
C GLY A 98 -5.49 -8.59 7.35
N PHE A 99 -5.33 -9.05 8.59
CA PHE A 99 -4.06 -9.06 9.31
C PHE A 99 -3.53 -10.49 9.41
N PHE A 100 -2.31 -10.72 8.96
CA PHE A 100 -1.67 -12.03 9.04
C PHE A 100 -0.53 -12.02 10.06
N ALA A 101 -0.10 -13.22 10.49
CA ALA A 101 0.96 -13.36 11.49
C ALA A 101 2.31 -12.86 10.94
N LYS A 102 3.09 -12.19 11.80
CA LYS A 102 4.40 -11.64 11.40
C LYS A 102 5.40 -12.72 11.00
N ASP A 103 5.26 -13.92 11.53
CA ASP A 103 6.13 -15.06 11.27
C ASP A 103 5.58 -15.99 10.18
N LEU A 104 4.59 -15.53 9.41
CA LEU A 104 3.98 -16.31 8.34
C LEU A 104 5.03 -16.76 7.33
N ASP A 105 5.08 -18.06 7.04
CA ASP A 105 5.83 -18.59 5.90
C ASP A 105 4.98 -18.42 4.65
N ALA A 106 5.36 -17.49 3.79
CA ALA A 106 4.59 -17.16 2.61
C ALA A 106 4.85 -18.09 1.41
N LYS A 107 5.89 -18.89 1.44
CA LYS A 107 6.30 -19.74 0.30
C LYS A 107 5.19 -20.63 -0.24
N PRO A 108 4.37 -21.30 0.60
CA PRO A 108 3.29 -22.14 0.08
C PRO A 108 2.21 -21.36 -0.65
N PHE A 109 2.07 -20.06 -0.39
CA PHE A 109 0.98 -19.23 -0.91
C PHE A 109 1.42 -18.33 -2.06
N LEU A 110 2.66 -17.86 -2.04
CA LEU A 110 3.20 -16.96 -3.07
C LEU A 110 4.06 -17.74 -4.06
N THR A 111 3.40 -18.59 -4.81
CA THR A 111 4.04 -19.42 -5.84
C THR A 111 4.33 -18.59 -7.09
N GLU A 112 5.20 -19.10 -7.99
CA GLU A 112 5.60 -18.38 -9.20
C GLU A 112 4.39 -17.82 -9.96
N GLY A 113 4.48 -16.53 -10.33
CA GLY A 113 3.44 -15.85 -11.09
C GLY A 113 2.25 -15.37 -10.27
N TRP A 114 2.34 -15.43 -8.94
CA TRP A 114 1.22 -15.01 -8.07
C TRP A 114 0.81 -13.57 -8.28
N GLU A 115 1.78 -12.69 -8.56
CA GLU A 115 1.54 -11.25 -8.76
C GLU A 115 0.60 -11.02 -9.96
N SER A 116 0.91 -11.68 -11.08
CA SER A 116 0.09 -11.59 -12.29
C SER A 116 -1.32 -12.16 -12.07
N ARG A 117 -1.43 -13.25 -11.31
CA ARG A 117 -2.74 -13.85 -11.01
C ARG A 117 -3.60 -12.92 -10.15
N VAL A 118 -3.01 -12.27 -9.15
CA VAL A 118 -3.73 -11.30 -8.32
C VAL A 118 -4.17 -10.11 -9.17
N PHE A 119 -3.27 -9.55 -9.94
CA PHE A 119 -3.58 -8.39 -10.78
C PHE A 119 -4.71 -8.73 -11.77
N THR A 120 -4.59 -9.83 -12.48
CA THR A 120 -5.61 -10.25 -13.45
C THR A 120 -6.97 -10.51 -12.79
N ARG A 121 -6.95 -11.11 -11.59
CA ARG A 121 -8.18 -11.45 -10.88
C ARG A 121 -8.97 -10.21 -10.43
N PHE A 122 -8.25 -9.16 -10.01
CA PHE A 122 -8.88 -8.01 -9.37
C PHE A 122 -8.85 -6.71 -10.18
N GLN A 123 -8.20 -6.68 -11.35
CA GLN A 123 -8.27 -5.52 -12.22
C GLN A 123 -9.74 -5.25 -12.59
N GLY A 124 -10.12 -3.97 -12.58
CA GLY A 124 -11.50 -3.56 -12.81
C GLY A 124 -12.37 -3.56 -11.56
N LYS A 125 -12.01 -4.33 -10.53
CA LYS A 125 -12.70 -4.28 -9.23
C LYS A 125 -12.08 -3.23 -8.32
N TYR A 126 -10.76 -3.11 -8.35
CA TYR A 126 -10.03 -2.12 -7.58
C TYR A 126 -9.14 -1.29 -8.51
N PRO A 127 -8.81 -0.04 -8.13
CA PRO A 127 -7.92 0.80 -8.96
C PRO A 127 -6.56 0.13 -9.17
N ASP A 128 -6.02 0.25 -10.38
CA ASP A 128 -4.72 -0.36 -10.73
C ASP A 128 -3.59 0.11 -9.82
N ALA A 129 -3.55 1.39 -9.48
CA ALA A 129 -2.53 1.93 -8.60
C ALA A 129 -2.56 1.25 -7.23
N LEU A 130 -3.75 0.99 -6.70
CA LEU A 130 -3.93 0.33 -5.41
C LEU A 130 -3.50 -1.14 -5.46
N LEU A 131 -3.89 -1.87 -6.51
CA LEU A 131 -3.49 -3.26 -6.71
C LEU A 131 -1.97 -3.38 -6.85
N LEU A 132 -1.36 -2.53 -7.67
CA LEU A 132 0.09 -2.53 -7.87
C LEU A 132 0.83 -2.23 -6.58
N PHE A 133 0.34 -1.27 -5.82
CA PHE A 133 0.94 -0.96 -4.52
C PHE A 133 0.88 -2.17 -3.60
N TYR A 134 -0.30 -2.79 -3.45
CA TYR A 134 -0.46 -3.89 -2.51
C TYR A 134 0.31 -5.14 -2.91
N ILE A 135 0.30 -5.50 -4.19
CA ILE A 135 1.08 -6.64 -4.71
C ILE A 135 2.56 -6.45 -4.38
N ASN A 136 3.11 -5.28 -4.66
CA ASN A 136 4.52 -5.00 -4.42
C ASN A 136 4.84 -4.87 -2.93
N HIS A 137 3.91 -4.36 -2.15
CA HIS A 137 4.05 -4.33 -0.69
C HIS A 137 4.13 -5.75 -0.11
N LEU A 138 3.23 -6.65 -0.54
CA LEU A 138 3.27 -8.05 -0.11
C LEU A 138 4.57 -8.73 -0.52
N ALA A 139 5.00 -8.54 -1.76
CA ALA A 139 6.26 -9.13 -2.25
C ALA A 139 7.45 -8.65 -1.43
N TRP A 140 7.49 -7.35 -1.14
CA TRP A 140 8.55 -6.77 -0.32
C TRP A 140 8.50 -7.31 1.12
N GLU A 141 7.31 -7.30 1.73
CA GLU A 141 7.15 -7.67 3.14
C GLU A 141 7.35 -9.16 3.38
N LEU A 142 6.73 -10.01 2.56
CA LEU A 142 6.71 -11.46 2.80
C LEU A 142 7.83 -12.21 2.11
N MET A 143 8.32 -11.73 0.98
CA MET A 143 9.34 -12.43 0.18
C MET A 143 10.69 -11.69 0.15
N GLY A 144 10.78 -10.50 0.74
CA GLY A 144 11.98 -9.67 0.64
C GLY A 144 12.34 -9.33 -0.79
N SER A 145 11.34 -9.18 -1.66
CA SER A 145 11.56 -8.95 -3.08
C SER A 145 12.32 -7.66 -3.34
N GLU A 146 13.33 -7.72 -4.19
CA GLU A 146 14.10 -6.57 -4.66
C GLU A 146 13.60 -6.05 -6.01
N LYS A 147 12.64 -6.74 -6.61
CA LYS A 147 12.17 -6.44 -7.95
C LYS A 147 10.72 -5.97 -7.91
N PHE A 148 10.45 -4.83 -8.53
CA PHE A 148 9.11 -4.29 -8.63
C PHE A 148 8.32 -5.01 -9.71
N PHE A 149 7.12 -5.48 -9.37
CA PHE A 149 6.21 -6.10 -10.33
C PHE A 149 5.42 -5.01 -11.05
N ALA A 150 5.38 -5.11 -12.38
CA ALA A 150 4.49 -4.33 -13.22
C ALA A 150 3.86 -5.27 -14.25
N PRO A 151 2.54 -5.14 -14.52
CA PRO A 151 1.90 -5.99 -15.52
C PRO A 151 2.47 -5.70 -16.91
N ALA A 152 2.47 -6.72 -17.75
CA ALA A 152 2.88 -6.55 -19.15
C ALA A 152 1.93 -5.56 -19.85
N ALA A 153 2.50 -4.67 -20.65
CA ALA A 153 1.75 -3.66 -21.38
C ALA A 153 0.85 -4.32 -22.44
#